data_a306f9b8c5c149ff950aefe5d85bb831
#
_entry.id   a306f9b8c5c149ff950aefe5d85bb831
#
_cell.length_a   1.000
_cell.length_b   1.000
_cell.length_c   1.000
_cell.angle_alpha   90.00
_cell.angle_beta   90.00
_cell.angle_gamma   90.00
#
_symmetry.space_group_name_H-M   'P 1'
#
loop_
_entity.id
_entity.type
_entity.pdbx_description
1 polymer ?
#
loop_
_entity_poly.entity_id
_entity_poly.type
_entity_poly.pdbx_seq_one_letter_code
_entity_poly.pdbx_strand_id
1 'polypeptide(L)'
;MESISNQGLTLLLGGARSGKSSLAVDIASRTQREVVFIATAQALDADMQERIARHQRERPKWLTFEEPFDITSAIKKAPSSACIIIDCLTLWVSNLMMRETSEQEISSACTKSLSAISQRNGKTIVISNEVGLGVVPETALGREYREILGRVNQQWARAARQSLFLVAGKAFPLHDPKEILQ
;
A
#
# COMPACT_ATOMS: atom_id res chain seq x y z
N MET A 1 15.97 -16.44 -9.12
CA MET A 1 14.74 -15.63 -8.95
C MET A 1 14.02 -16.19 -7.73
N GLU A 2 14.07 -15.50 -6.60
CA GLU A 2 13.33 -15.94 -5.41
C GLU A 2 11.83 -15.89 -5.68
N SER A 3 11.13 -16.99 -5.38
CA SER A 3 9.69 -17.06 -5.49
C SER A 3 9.03 -16.13 -4.48
N ILE A 4 8.03 -15.36 -4.89
CA ILE A 4 7.25 -14.53 -3.98
C ILE A 4 6.60 -15.44 -2.94
N SER A 5 7.00 -15.30 -1.68
CA SER A 5 6.47 -16.12 -0.58
C SER A 5 4.96 -15.99 -0.43
N ASN A 6 4.27 -17.09 -0.12
CA ASN A 6 2.83 -17.11 0.14
C ASN A 6 2.42 -16.56 1.52
N GLN A 7 3.36 -16.04 2.31
CA GLN A 7 3.14 -15.43 3.62
C GLN A 7 3.94 -14.14 3.75
N GLY A 8 3.51 -13.29 4.67
CA GLY A 8 4.18 -12.04 4.99
C GLY A 8 3.76 -10.84 4.14
N LEU A 9 4.39 -9.70 4.43
CA LEU A 9 4.12 -8.41 3.80
C LEU A 9 4.98 -8.24 2.54
N THR A 10 4.34 -7.89 1.43
CA THR A 10 4.98 -7.41 0.20
C THR A 10 4.59 -5.96 -0.03
N LEU A 11 5.56 -5.06 -0.14
CA LEU A 11 5.34 -3.65 -0.48
C LEU A 11 5.64 -3.41 -1.96
N LEU A 12 4.68 -2.80 -2.67
CA LEU A 12 4.83 -2.38 -4.07
C LEU A 12 4.93 -0.85 -4.13
N LEU A 13 6.08 -0.33 -4.48
CA LEU A 13 6.37 1.09 -4.64
C LEU A 13 6.52 1.47 -6.12
N GLY A 14 6.33 2.73 -6.45
CA GLY A 14 6.58 3.26 -7.79
C GLY A 14 5.65 4.41 -8.15
N GLY A 15 5.92 5.08 -9.27
CA GLY A 15 5.14 6.21 -9.76
C GLY A 15 3.72 5.86 -10.18
N ALA A 16 2.93 6.88 -10.55
CA ALA A 16 1.61 6.67 -11.15
C ALA A 16 1.73 5.82 -12.44
N ARG A 17 0.74 4.94 -12.66
CA ARG A 17 0.68 4.06 -13.84
C ARG A 17 1.91 3.16 -14.05
N SER A 18 2.68 2.84 -13.01
CA SER A 18 3.86 1.98 -13.09
C SER A 18 3.55 0.47 -13.14
N GLY A 19 2.27 0.06 -12.97
CA GLY A 19 1.85 -1.34 -12.98
C GLY A 19 1.65 -1.97 -11.60
N LYS A 20 1.75 -1.20 -10.51
CA LYS A 20 1.62 -1.73 -9.13
C LYS A 20 0.32 -2.48 -8.87
N SER A 21 -0.83 -1.88 -9.21
CA SER A 21 -2.15 -2.49 -8.94
C SER A 21 -2.34 -3.77 -9.76
N SER A 22 -1.91 -3.79 -11.02
CA SER A 22 -1.95 -5.00 -11.85
C SER A 22 -1.08 -6.12 -11.25
N LEU A 23 0.15 -5.80 -10.82
CA LEU A 23 1.02 -6.77 -10.17
C LEU A 23 0.43 -7.27 -8.85
N ALA A 24 -0.20 -6.41 -8.05
CA ALA A 24 -0.87 -6.82 -6.81
C ALA A 24 -1.99 -7.82 -7.08
N VAL A 25 -2.81 -7.56 -8.11
CA VAL A 25 -3.88 -8.47 -8.55
C VAL A 25 -3.30 -9.81 -9.02
N ASP A 26 -2.25 -9.79 -9.83
CA ASP A 26 -1.59 -11.01 -10.32
C ASP A 26 -1.02 -11.85 -9.16
N ILE A 27 -0.34 -11.21 -8.20
CA ILE A 27 0.20 -11.92 -7.03
C ILE A 27 -0.94 -12.53 -6.20
N ALA A 28 -1.98 -11.76 -5.90
CA ALA A 28 -3.11 -12.23 -5.08
C ALA A 28 -3.86 -13.38 -5.76
N SER A 29 -4.12 -13.30 -7.06
CA SER A 29 -4.81 -14.34 -7.84
C SER A 29 -4.06 -15.68 -7.83
N ARG A 30 -2.73 -15.65 -7.72
CA ARG A 30 -1.89 -16.86 -7.68
C ARG A 30 -1.84 -17.53 -6.30
N THR A 31 -2.34 -16.87 -5.24
CA THR A 31 -2.29 -17.44 -3.89
C THR A 31 -3.26 -18.59 -3.66
N GLN A 32 -4.26 -18.78 -4.53
CA GLN A 32 -5.36 -19.74 -4.37
C GLN A 32 -6.10 -19.60 -3.04
N ARG A 33 -6.05 -18.41 -2.43
CA ARG A 33 -6.71 -18.09 -1.16
C ARG A 33 -7.84 -17.11 -1.41
N GLU A 34 -8.74 -16.99 -0.44
CA GLU A 34 -9.67 -15.86 -0.39
C GLU A 34 -8.87 -14.56 -0.43
N VAL A 35 -9.34 -13.58 -1.21
CA VAL A 35 -8.71 -12.26 -1.32
C VAL A 35 -9.66 -11.20 -0.78
N VAL A 36 -9.13 -10.37 0.11
CA VAL A 36 -9.81 -9.18 0.63
C VAL A 36 -9.09 -7.95 0.12
N PHE A 37 -9.83 -7.04 -0.49
CA PHE A 37 -9.32 -5.78 -0.99
C PHE A 37 -9.70 -4.65 -0.03
N ILE A 38 -8.72 -3.92 0.49
CA ILE A 38 -8.92 -2.74 1.34
C ILE A 38 -8.65 -1.52 0.47
N ALA A 39 -9.74 -0.82 0.11
CA ALA A 39 -9.69 0.38 -0.71
C ALA A 39 -9.63 1.61 0.20
N THR A 40 -8.60 2.44 0.04
CA THR A 40 -8.42 3.67 0.81
C THR A 40 -8.88 4.93 0.09
N ALA A 41 -9.26 4.80 -1.19
CA ALA A 41 -9.74 5.92 -1.98
C ALA A 41 -11.12 6.40 -1.50
N GLN A 42 -11.32 7.72 -1.53
CA GLN A 42 -12.62 8.37 -1.34
C GLN A 42 -13.08 8.98 -2.68
N ALA A 43 -14.35 8.80 -3.00
CA ALA A 43 -14.96 9.34 -4.22
C ALA A 43 -15.34 10.82 -4.03
N LEU A 44 -14.36 11.71 -3.84
CA LEU A 44 -14.56 13.12 -3.51
C LEU A 44 -14.98 13.97 -4.72
N ASP A 45 -14.64 13.54 -5.93
CA ASP A 45 -14.99 14.20 -7.19
C ASP A 45 -15.31 13.18 -8.29
N ALA A 46 -15.79 13.66 -9.43
CA ALA A 46 -16.18 12.82 -10.56
C ALA A 46 -15.00 12.04 -11.16
N ASP A 47 -13.82 12.64 -11.22
CA ASP A 47 -12.60 12.00 -11.75
C ASP A 47 -12.18 10.83 -10.86
N MET A 48 -12.24 11.01 -9.54
CA MET A 48 -11.93 9.95 -8.58
C MET A 48 -12.99 8.85 -8.61
N GLN A 49 -14.28 9.19 -8.75
CA GLN A 49 -15.35 8.21 -8.93
C GLN A 49 -15.10 7.33 -10.16
N GLU A 50 -14.78 7.93 -11.31
CA GLU A 50 -14.47 7.19 -12.53
C GLU A 50 -13.22 6.31 -12.37
N ARG A 51 -12.19 6.82 -11.70
CA ARG A 51 -10.98 6.07 -11.40
C ARG A 51 -11.25 4.86 -10.52
N ILE A 52 -12.02 5.02 -9.45
CA ILE A 52 -12.43 3.92 -8.56
C ILE A 52 -13.24 2.89 -9.36
N ALA A 53 -14.23 3.32 -10.15
CA ALA A 53 -15.06 2.44 -10.97
C ALA A 53 -14.22 1.64 -11.99
N ARG A 54 -13.22 2.27 -12.61
CA ARG A 54 -12.28 1.59 -13.51
C ARG A 54 -11.46 0.53 -12.76
N HIS A 55 -10.86 0.85 -11.62
CA HIS A 55 -10.11 -0.10 -10.80
C HIS A 55 -10.97 -1.28 -10.32
N GLN A 56 -12.26 -1.03 -10.02
CA GLN A 56 -13.18 -2.11 -9.67
C GLN A 56 -13.49 -3.04 -10.86
N ARG A 57 -13.54 -2.52 -12.09
CA ARG A 57 -13.76 -3.33 -13.32
C ARG A 57 -12.52 -4.14 -13.74
N GLU A 58 -11.32 -3.62 -13.44
CA GLU A 58 -10.04 -4.22 -13.82
C GLU A 58 -9.59 -5.37 -12.91
N ARG A 59 -10.29 -5.63 -11.80
CA ARG A 59 -9.95 -6.67 -10.84
C ARG A 59 -11.08 -7.69 -10.66
N PRO A 60 -10.79 -8.92 -10.21
CA PRO A 60 -11.83 -9.89 -9.84
C PRO A 60 -12.78 -9.32 -8.77
N LYS A 61 -14.00 -9.88 -8.71
CA LYS A 61 -15.01 -9.51 -7.71
C LYS A 61 -14.63 -10.11 -6.35
N TRP A 62 -13.66 -9.49 -5.68
CA TRP A 62 -13.24 -9.84 -4.33
C TRP A 62 -14.03 -9.09 -3.27
N LEU A 63 -14.09 -9.64 -2.07
CA LEU A 63 -14.60 -8.92 -0.91
C LEU A 63 -13.81 -7.62 -0.75
N THR A 64 -14.53 -6.48 -0.71
CA THR A 64 -13.89 -5.16 -0.63
C THR A 64 -14.37 -4.44 0.61
N PHE A 65 -13.41 -3.96 1.40
CA PHE A 65 -13.64 -3.01 2.48
C PHE A 65 -13.23 -1.62 2.00
N GLU A 66 -14.17 -0.70 1.94
CA GLU A 66 -13.88 0.71 1.70
C GLU A 66 -13.51 1.34 3.05
N GLU A 67 -12.22 1.55 3.28
CA GLU A 67 -11.71 2.02 4.56
C GLU A 67 -10.62 3.09 4.36
N PRO A 68 -11.03 4.36 4.28
CA PRO A 68 -10.12 5.46 3.98
C PRO A 68 -9.25 5.90 5.17
N PHE A 69 -9.54 5.45 6.40
CA PHE A 69 -8.91 5.99 7.61
C PHE A 69 -8.33 4.91 8.53
N ASP A 70 -9.12 3.96 8.99
CA ASP A 70 -8.70 2.93 9.94
C ASP A 70 -8.43 1.59 9.26
N ILE A 71 -7.36 1.55 8.46
CA ILE A 71 -6.94 0.31 7.79
C ILE A 71 -6.62 -0.81 8.79
N THR A 72 -6.26 -0.50 10.04
CA THR A 72 -6.01 -1.49 11.10
C THR A 72 -7.28 -2.30 11.40
N SER A 73 -8.42 -1.63 11.52
CA SER A 73 -9.72 -2.28 11.72
C SER A 73 -10.07 -3.19 10.54
N ALA A 74 -9.88 -2.71 9.30
CA ALA A 74 -10.13 -3.51 8.11
C ALA A 74 -9.23 -4.76 8.03
N ILE A 75 -7.94 -4.63 8.37
CA ILE A 75 -7.00 -5.75 8.44
C ILE A 75 -7.48 -6.81 9.45
N LYS A 76 -7.93 -6.38 10.63
CA LYS A 76 -8.42 -7.28 11.69
C LYS A 76 -9.73 -7.97 11.34
N LYS A 77 -10.61 -7.32 10.57
CA LYS A 77 -11.88 -7.90 10.09
C LYS A 77 -11.68 -8.98 9.02
N ALA A 78 -10.60 -8.92 8.27
CA ALA A 78 -10.33 -9.89 7.22
C ALA A 78 -9.96 -11.26 7.82
N PRO A 79 -10.42 -12.39 7.23
CA PRO A 79 -10.03 -13.72 7.68
C PRO A 79 -8.52 -13.87 7.78
N SER A 80 -7.99 -14.44 8.85
CA SER A 80 -6.54 -14.52 9.13
C SER A 80 -5.74 -15.19 8.01
N SER A 81 -6.32 -16.13 7.29
CA SER A 81 -5.70 -16.85 6.16
C SER A 81 -5.87 -16.16 4.80
N ALA A 82 -6.75 -15.17 4.69
CA ALA A 82 -7.00 -14.47 3.42
C ALA A 82 -5.77 -13.68 2.97
N CYS A 83 -5.57 -13.57 1.66
CA CYS A 83 -4.67 -12.60 1.07
C CYS A 83 -5.32 -11.21 1.13
N ILE A 84 -4.61 -10.22 1.67
CA ILE A 84 -5.08 -8.83 1.69
C ILE A 84 -4.31 -8.00 0.65
N ILE A 85 -5.03 -7.15 -0.08
CA ILE A 85 -4.45 -6.05 -0.85
C ILE A 85 -4.89 -4.74 -0.21
N ILE A 86 -3.94 -3.84 0.11
CA ILE A 86 -4.21 -2.47 0.56
C ILE A 86 -3.84 -1.51 -0.57
N ASP A 87 -4.84 -0.85 -1.15
CA ASP A 87 -4.66 0.11 -2.26
C ASP A 87 -5.28 1.47 -1.90
N CYS A 88 -4.50 2.45 -1.43
CA CYS A 88 -3.05 2.47 -1.23
C CYS A 88 -2.65 3.32 -0.01
N LEU A 89 -1.41 3.22 0.47
CA LEU A 89 -0.90 4.08 1.56
C LEU A 89 -0.87 5.56 1.15
N THR A 90 -0.66 5.85 -0.13
CA THR A 90 -0.64 7.20 -0.69
C THR A 90 -1.92 7.96 -0.39
N LEU A 91 -3.08 7.38 -0.74
CA LEU A 91 -4.39 7.99 -0.46
C LEU A 91 -4.74 7.94 1.02
N TRP A 92 -4.36 6.86 1.72
CA TRP A 92 -4.57 6.75 3.15
C TRP A 92 -3.87 7.88 3.93
N VAL A 93 -2.59 8.16 3.64
CA VAL A 93 -1.85 9.28 4.26
C VAL A 93 -2.51 10.61 3.90
N SER A 94 -2.88 10.82 2.64
CA SER A 94 -3.58 12.04 2.20
C SER A 94 -4.89 12.23 2.98
N ASN A 95 -5.69 11.19 3.13
CA ASN A 95 -6.96 11.24 3.88
C ASN A 95 -6.76 11.62 5.35
N LEU A 96 -5.73 11.06 5.99
CA LEU A 96 -5.40 11.37 7.38
C LEU A 96 -4.94 12.84 7.53
N MET A 97 -4.07 13.31 6.65
CA MET A 97 -3.60 14.71 6.66
C MET A 97 -4.76 15.70 6.43
N MET A 98 -5.70 15.37 5.55
CA MET A 98 -6.91 16.20 5.33
C MET A 98 -7.82 16.25 6.56
N ARG A 99 -7.66 15.35 7.53
CA ARG A 99 -8.29 15.36 8.86
C ARG A 99 -7.39 15.97 9.94
N GLU A 100 -6.33 16.65 9.55
CA GLU A 100 -5.39 17.28 10.47
C GLU A 100 -4.73 16.28 11.45
N THR A 101 -4.65 15.00 11.04
CA THR A 101 -3.96 13.97 11.83
C THR A 101 -2.47 14.24 11.82
N SER A 102 -1.86 14.32 12.98
CA SER A 102 -0.43 14.60 13.12
C SER A 102 0.45 13.46 12.57
N GLU A 103 1.67 13.77 12.18
CA GLU A 103 2.65 12.77 11.73
C GLU A 103 2.87 11.66 12.76
N GLN A 104 2.89 11.99 14.05
CA GLN A 104 3.06 11.00 15.12
C GLN A 104 1.88 10.03 15.19
N GLU A 105 0.65 10.51 15.02
CA GLU A 105 -0.54 9.67 14.95
C GLU A 105 -0.54 8.78 13.71
N ILE A 106 -0.14 9.30 12.55
CA ILE A 106 0.03 8.53 11.31
C ILE A 106 1.06 7.42 11.52
N SER A 107 2.22 7.74 12.10
CA SER A 107 3.27 6.75 12.42
C SER A 107 2.77 5.69 13.41
N SER A 108 2.01 6.09 14.43
CA SER A 108 1.37 5.15 15.36
C SER A 108 0.37 4.23 14.67
N ALA A 109 -0.45 4.76 13.75
CA ALA A 109 -1.39 3.98 12.96
C ALA A 109 -0.67 2.97 12.04
N CYS A 110 0.47 3.34 11.43
CA CYS A 110 1.35 2.40 10.72
C CYS A 110 1.78 1.25 11.64
N THR A 111 2.31 1.56 12.83
CA THR A 111 2.77 0.55 13.79
C THR A 111 1.65 -0.43 14.17
N LYS A 112 0.45 0.08 14.44
CA LYS A 112 -0.73 -0.75 14.75
C LYS A 112 -1.13 -1.65 13.58
N SER A 113 -1.10 -1.12 12.36
CA SER A 113 -1.43 -1.87 11.14
C SER A 113 -0.40 -2.98 10.88
N LEU A 114 0.89 -2.67 11.01
CA LEU A 114 1.98 -3.63 10.84
C LEU A 114 1.93 -4.74 11.91
N SER A 115 1.62 -4.38 13.15
CA SER A 115 1.39 -5.38 14.22
C SER A 115 0.19 -6.28 13.91
N ALA A 116 -0.91 -5.74 13.39
CA ALA A 116 -2.04 -6.56 12.97
C ALA A 116 -1.69 -7.50 11.81
N ILE A 117 -0.87 -7.05 10.85
CA ILE A 117 -0.39 -7.86 9.73
C ILE A 117 0.53 -8.99 10.22
N SER A 118 1.43 -8.73 11.15
CA SER A 118 2.39 -9.73 11.67
C SER A 118 1.71 -10.92 12.38
N GLN A 119 0.47 -10.72 12.84
CA GLN A 119 -0.34 -11.76 13.49
C GLN A 119 -1.14 -12.62 12.50
N ARG A 120 -1.03 -12.36 11.18
CA ARG A 120 -1.80 -13.05 10.15
C ARG A 120 -1.01 -14.18 9.50
N ASN A 121 -1.73 -15.22 9.09
CA ASN A 121 -1.18 -16.34 8.33
C ASN A 121 -1.29 -16.13 6.80
N GLY A 122 -2.09 -15.15 6.37
CA GLY A 122 -2.28 -14.81 4.97
C GLY A 122 -1.25 -13.80 4.50
N LYS A 123 -1.04 -13.75 3.18
CA LYS A 123 -0.21 -12.76 2.52
C LYS A 123 -0.86 -11.37 2.61
N THR A 124 -0.06 -10.35 2.80
CA THR A 124 -0.50 -8.95 2.67
C THR A 124 0.32 -8.26 1.58
N ILE A 125 -0.37 -7.62 0.64
CA ILE A 125 0.23 -6.84 -0.45
C ILE A 125 -0.20 -5.40 -0.22
N VAL A 126 0.77 -4.50 -0.16
CA VAL A 126 0.51 -3.07 0.06
C VAL A 126 1.05 -2.27 -1.09
N ILE A 127 0.24 -1.35 -1.57
CA ILE A 127 0.59 -0.46 -2.68
C ILE A 127 0.86 0.93 -2.13
N SER A 128 1.95 1.55 -2.56
CA SER A 128 2.23 2.95 -2.29
C SER A 128 2.91 3.62 -3.50
N ASN A 129 2.76 4.94 -3.60
CA ASN A 129 3.52 5.69 -4.58
C ASN A 129 4.84 6.19 -3.97
N GLU A 130 5.87 6.23 -4.83
CA GLU A 130 7.06 7.01 -4.54
C GLU A 130 6.90 8.41 -5.15
N VAL A 131 6.78 9.40 -4.29
CA VAL A 131 6.58 10.81 -4.69
C VAL A 131 7.82 11.67 -4.48
N GLY A 132 8.84 11.12 -3.81
CA GLY A 132 10.08 11.80 -3.46
C GLY A 132 11.03 12.03 -4.64
N LEU A 133 10.89 11.24 -5.71
CA LEU A 133 11.74 11.30 -6.90
C LEU A 133 11.33 12.42 -7.90
N GLY A 134 10.20 13.08 -7.65
CA GLY A 134 9.71 14.16 -8.50
C GLY A 134 10.24 15.55 -8.10
N VAL A 135 9.70 16.59 -8.76
CA VAL A 135 9.97 17.99 -8.43
C VAL A 135 9.46 18.31 -7.03
N VAL A 136 10.18 19.16 -6.30
CA VAL A 136 9.76 19.62 -4.97
C VAL A 136 8.46 20.42 -5.10
N PRO A 137 7.39 20.05 -4.35
CA PRO A 137 6.13 20.77 -4.42
C PRO A 137 6.25 22.23 -3.99
N GLU A 138 5.53 23.12 -4.68
CA GLU A 138 5.52 24.57 -4.36
C GLU A 138 4.78 24.87 -3.05
N THR A 139 3.73 24.10 -2.73
CA THR A 139 2.93 24.33 -1.52
C THR A 139 3.57 23.67 -0.28
N ALA A 140 3.40 24.30 0.88
CA ALA A 140 3.86 23.74 2.15
C ALA A 140 3.23 22.38 2.43
N LEU A 141 1.92 22.25 2.22
CA LEU A 141 1.19 21.00 2.40
C LEU A 141 1.72 19.88 1.49
N GLY A 142 2.04 20.18 0.24
CA GLY A 142 2.62 19.20 -0.68
C GLY A 142 4.00 18.72 -0.25
N ARG A 143 4.84 19.62 0.30
CA ARG A 143 6.16 19.24 0.86
C ARG A 143 6.00 18.36 2.10
N GLU A 144 5.12 18.74 3.00
CA GLU A 144 4.81 17.97 4.21
C GLU A 144 4.28 16.56 3.87
N TYR A 145 3.31 16.48 2.94
CA TYR A 145 2.79 15.20 2.45
C TYR A 145 3.90 14.30 1.88
N ARG A 146 4.79 14.87 1.05
CA ARG A 146 5.92 14.15 0.46
C ARG A 146 6.83 13.55 1.53
N GLU A 147 7.12 14.31 2.59
CA GLU A 147 7.97 13.85 3.69
C GLU A 147 7.28 12.79 4.55
N ILE A 148 6.03 13.01 4.93
CA ILE A 148 5.25 12.05 5.73
C ILE A 148 5.11 10.73 4.97
N LEU A 149 4.72 10.77 3.68
CA LEU A 149 4.60 9.57 2.87
C LEU A 149 5.94 8.83 2.73
N GLY A 150 7.04 9.56 2.58
CA GLY A 150 8.39 8.98 2.54
C GLY A 150 8.73 8.21 3.82
N ARG A 151 8.42 8.78 5.00
CA ARG A 151 8.60 8.11 6.29
C ARG A 151 7.69 6.89 6.46
N VAL A 152 6.44 7.00 6.04
CA VAL A 152 5.50 5.87 6.00
C VAL A 152 6.04 4.76 5.10
N ASN A 153 6.46 5.08 3.88
CA ASN A 153 7.05 4.10 2.95
C ASN A 153 8.25 3.39 3.57
N GLN A 154 9.15 4.11 4.25
CA GLN A 154 10.29 3.51 4.95
C GLN A 154 9.84 2.58 6.09
N GLN A 155 8.85 2.98 6.89
CA GLN A 155 8.35 2.17 8.00
C GLN A 155 7.75 0.85 7.49
N TRP A 156 6.96 0.90 6.42
CA TRP A 156 6.38 -0.28 5.79
C TRP A 156 7.42 -1.15 5.09
N ALA A 157 8.41 -0.54 4.42
CA ALA A 157 9.51 -1.27 3.76
C ALA A 157 10.36 -2.06 4.76
N ARG A 158 10.68 -1.48 5.93
CA ARG A 158 11.43 -2.18 7.00
C ARG A 158 10.69 -3.40 7.56
N ALA A 159 9.36 -3.37 7.57
CA ALA A 159 8.53 -4.48 8.05
C ALA A 159 8.22 -5.50 6.94
N ALA A 160 8.40 -5.11 5.68
CA ALA A 160 8.09 -5.96 4.55
C ALA A 160 9.16 -7.06 4.38
N ARG A 161 8.70 -8.29 4.12
CA ARG A 161 9.58 -9.38 3.70
C ARG A 161 10.18 -9.14 2.32
N GLN A 162 9.44 -8.42 1.47
CA GLN A 162 9.86 -8.07 0.13
C GLN A 162 9.30 -6.68 -0.24
N SER A 163 10.17 -5.83 -0.75
CA SER A 163 9.78 -4.55 -1.34
C SER A 163 10.20 -4.53 -2.81
N LEU A 164 9.26 -4.13 -3.68
CA LEU A 164 9.48 -4.02 -5.12
C LEU A 164 9.25 -2.59 -5.58
N PHE A 165 10.18 -2.06 -6.37
CA PHE A 165 10.02 -0.78 -7.04
C PHE A 165 9.62 -0.99 -8.50
N LEU A 166 8.51 -0.38 -8.93
CA LEU A 166 7.95 -0.56 -10.26
C LEU A 166 8.12 0.70 -11.12
N VAL A 167 8.67 0.48 -12.30
CA VAL A 167 8.80 1.48 -13.37
C VAL A 167 8.42 0.84 -14.69
N ALA A 168 7.53 1.48 -15.47
CA ALA A 168 7.14 1.04 -16.81
C ALA A 168 6.75 -0.46 -16.89
N GLY A 169 6.01 -0.95 -15.89
CA GLY A 169 5.57 -2.35 -15.82
C GLY A 169 6.66 -3.35 -15.44
N LYS A 170 7.87 -2.90 -15.10
CA LYS A 170 8.98 -3.73 -14.63
C LYS A 170 9.15 -3.55 -13.12
N ALA A 171 9.52 -4.61 -12.42
CA ALA A 171 9.75 -4.61 -10.98
C ALA A 171 11.23 -4.85 -10.66
N PHE A 172 11.76 -4.05 -9.73
CA PHE A 172 13.10 -4.18 -9.16
C PHE A 172 12.98 -4.52 -7.68
N PRO A 173 13.64 -5.56 -7.16
CA PRO A 173 13.71 -5.80 -5.73
C PRO A 173 14.51 -4.66 -5.06
N LEU A 174 14.00 -4.20 -3.92
CA LEU A 174 14.71 -3.27 -3.05
C LEU A 174 15.35 -4.06 -1.91
N HIS A 175 16.62 -3.83 -1.68
CA HIS A 175 17.40 -4.47 -0.62
C HIS A 175 17.59 -3.51 0.56
N ASP A 176 17.72 -4.05 1.77
CA ASP A 176 18.15 -3.24 2.91
C ASP A 176 19.58 -2.76 2.65
N PRO A 177 19.89 -1.45 2.78
CA PRO A 177 21.24 -0.95 2.62
C PRO A 177 22.28 -1.69 3.47
N LYS A 178 21.90 -2.23 4.62
CA LYS A 178 22.78 -3.03 5.48
C LYS A 178 23.22 -4.36 4.86
N GLU A 179 22.41 -4.94 3.97
CA GLU A 179 22.75 -6.17 3.24
C GLU A 179 23.81 -5.91 2.17
N ILE A 180 23.90 -4.67 1.67
CA ILE A 180 24.88 -4.26 0.65
C ILE A 180 26.23 -3.92 1.27
N LEU A 181 26.25 -3.59 2.57
CA LEU A 181 27.47 -3.18 3.30
C LEU A 181 28.21 -4.35 3.95
N GLN A 182 27.72 -5.57 3.79
CA GLN A 182 28.36 -6.83 4.24
C GLN A 182 29.20 -7.41 3.11
#